data_9e44d61d38f9f2298951c3687c3365af
#
_entry.id   9e44d61d38f9f2298951c3687c3365af
#
_cell.length_a   1.000
_cell.length_b   1.000
_cell.length_c   1.000
_cell.angle_alpha   90.00
_cell.angle_beta   90.00
_cell.angle_gamma   90.00
#
_symmetry.space_group_name_H-M   'P 1'
#
loop_
_entity.id
_entity.type
_entity.pdbx_description
1 polymer ?
#
loop_
_entity_poly.entity_id
_entity_poly.type
_entity_poly.pdbx_seq_one_letter_code
_entity_poly.pdbx_strand_id
1 'polypeptide(L)'
;MSLDDNGSQGDKGPAHSGSNTCNFHADDIAASQEFRKSYETRTNVVKAEDMPWERSADGLIKHLVHHRLNTRECCVEAYMQFLKAGERSGRHRHMWEEIIFVAEGAGHDLHWDLKFDCLDAFKWEWSEVPKKFEWKRGDFIYIPPFTDHQHFATEEARLIMMSNRMVKEMGFDWFDQVEPAPGFEPEQKKAG
;
A
#
# COMPACT_ATOMS: atom_id res chain seq x y z
N MET A 1 -7.00 53.60 -9.50
CA MET A 1 -7.64 53.53 -8.18
C MET A 1 -6.63 52.92 -7.23
N SER A 2 -5.95 53.79 -6.51
CA SER A 2 -4.83 53.47 -5.61
C SER A 2 -5.42 52.80 -4.37
N LEU A 3 -4.96 51.60 -4.02
CA LEU A 3 -5.25 50.97 -2.76
C LEU A 3 -4.22 51.45 -1.76
N ASP A 4 -4.67 52.24 -0.81
CA ASP A 4 -3.87 52.80 0.24
C ASP A 4 -3.31 51.71 1.15
N ASP A 5 -2.00 51.80 1.31
CA ASP A 5 -1.16 50.99 2.18
C ASP A 5 -1.50 51.29 3.65
N ASN A 6 -2.44 50.60 4.22
CA ASN A 6 -2.73 50.64 5.65
C ASN A 6 -1.79 49.68 6.36
N GLY A 7 -0.62 50.17 6.75
CA GLY A 7 0.35 49.47 7.56
C GLY A 7 -0.27 48.92 8.84
N SER A 8 -0.72 47.67 8.80
CA SER A 8 -0.95 46.91 10.01
C SER A 8 0.41 46.71 10.67
N GLN A 9 0.62 47.31 11.83
CA GLN A 9 1.70 46.87 12.73
C GLN A 9 1.45 45.41 13.07
N GLY A 10 2.14 44.55 12.35
CA GLY A 10 2.11 43.13 12.60
C GLY A 10 2.50 42.88 14.04
N ASP A 11 1.64 42.14 14.73
CA ASP A 11 1.93 41.58 16.03
C ASP A 11 3.30 40.89 15.95
N LYS A 12 4.31 41.53 16.55
CA LYS A 12 5.63 40.94 16.69
C LYS A 12 5.45 39.81 17.72
N GLY A 13 5.14 38.63 17.26
CA GLY A 13 5.14 37.46 18.09
C GLY A 13 6.41 37.40 18.97
N PRO A 14 6.41 36.69 20.09
CA PRO A 14 7.49 36.68 21.05
C PRO A 14 8.81 36.46 20.33
N ALA A 15 9.75 37.40 20.52
CA ALA A 15 11.08 37.28 19.96
C ALA A 15 11.69 35.96 20.45
N HIS A 16 11.80 34.98 19.55
CA HIS A 16 12.53 33.77 19.84
C HIS A 16 14.00 34.13 20.06
N SER A 17 14.39 34.27 21.31
CA SER A 17 15.74 34.57 21.74
C SER A 17 16.65 33.34 21.72
N GLY A 18 16.38 32.38 20.91
CA GLY A 18 17.17 31.17 20.74
C GLY A 18 17.83 31.08 19.37
N SER A 19 19.02 30.53 19.33
CA SER A 19 19.77 30.21 18.10
C SER A 19 19.15 29.06 17.27
N ASN A 20 17.96 28.62 17.63
CA ASN A 20 17.29 27.48 16.97
C ASN A 20 16.39 28.01 15.83
N THR A 21 16.99 28.25 14.70
CA THR A 21 16.31 28.60 13.45
C THR A 21 16.30 27.41 12.53
N CYS A 22 15.19 27.18 11.80
CA CYS A 22 15.08 26.14 10.79
C CYS A 22 14.41 26.72 9.53
N ASN A 23 14.53 26.00 8.42
CA ASN A 23 13.94 26.37 7.13
C ASN A 23 12.90 25.33 6.65
N PHE A 24 12.31 24.55 7.54
CA PHE A 24 11.44 23.42 7.18
C PHE A 24 10.37 23.81 6.16
N HIS A 25 9.70 24.92 6.36
CA HIS A 25 8.68 25.38 5.40
C HIS A 25 9.25 25.69 4.01
N ALA A 26 10.41 26.32 3.94
CA ALA A 26 11.06 26.63 2.67
C ALA A 26 11.57 25.35 1.99
N ASP A 27 12.10 24.42 2.77
CA ASP A 27 12.58 23.11 2.29
C ASP A 27 11.42 22.26 1.76
N ASP A 28 10.27 22.26 2.43
CA ASP A 28 9.06 21.57 1.99
C ASP A 28 8.53 22.14 0.66
N ILE A 29 8.54 23.47 0.51
CA ILE A 29 8.16 24.13 -0.75
C ILE A 29 9.13 23.75 -1.86
N ALA A 30 10.43 23.75 -1.59
CA ALA A 30 11.46 23.40 -2.56
C ALA A 30 11.33 21.92 -2.98
N ALA A 31 11.13 21.01 -2.03
CA ALA A 31 10.89 19.59 -2.29
C ALA A 31 9.64 19.37 -3.15
N SER A 32 8.56 20.09 -2.85
CA SER A 32 7.32 20.02 -3.65
C SER A 32 7.53 20.52 -5.08
N GLN A 33 8.32 21.58 -5.27
CA GLN A 33 8.65 22.10 -6.61
C GLN A 33 9.51 21.12 -7.39
N GLU A 34 10.50 20.50 -6.74
CA GLU A 34 11.34 19.48 -7.37
C GLU A 34 10.55 18.22 -7.75
N PHE A 35 9.64 17.79 -6.89
CA PHE A 35 8.71 16.71 -7.20
C PHE A 35 7.87 17.02 -8.46
N ARG A 36 7.33 18.25 -8.58
CA ARG A 36 6.57 18.67 -9.76
C ARG A 36 7.41 18.65 -11.04
N LYS A 37 8.67 19.09 -10.98
CA LYS A 37 9.59 19.02 -12.12
C LYS A 37 9.87 17.58 -12.54
N SER A 38 10.09 16.69 -11.56
CA SER A 38 10.32 15.27 -11.83
C SER A 38 9.11 14.60 -12.49
N TYR A 39 7.90 15.11 -12.26
CA TYR A 39 6.66 14.55 -12.81
C TYR A 39 6.62 14.58 -14.34
N GLU A 40 7.22 15.58 -14.97
CA GLU A 40 7.28 15.70 -16.44
C GLU A 40 8.13 14.60 -17.09
N THR A 41 9.10 14.07 -16.35
CA THR A 41 10.00 13.02 -16.84
C THR A 41 9.54 11.61 -16.51
N ARG A 42 8.47 11.47 -15.74
CA ARG A 42 7.93 10.18 -15.33
C ARG A 42 7.11 9.54 -16.41
N THR A 43 7.20 8.22 -16.51
CA THR A 43 6.46 7.46 -17.53
C THR A 43 4.99 7.25 -17.15
N ASN A 44 4.12 7.24 -18.17
CA ASN A 44 2.73 6.79 -18.04
C ASN A 44 2.57 5.30 -18.38
N VAL A 45 3.62 4.67 -18.92
CA VAL A 45 3.58 3.26 -19.34
C VAL A 45 4.82 2.56 -18.81
N VAL A 46 4.64 1.63 -17.89
CA VAL A 46 5.69 0.71 -17.48
C VAL A 46 5.68 -0.47 -18.44
N LYS A 47 6.82 -0.73 -19.07
CA LYS A 47 6.95 -1.87 -19.98
C LYS A 47 7.04 -3.18 -19.20
N ALA A 48 6.52 -4.25 -19.80
CA ALA A 48 6.49 -5.56 -19.16
C ALA A 48 7.89 -6.08 -18.76
N GLU A 49 8.90 -5.76 -19.57
CA GLU A 49 10.31 -6.06 -19.33
C GLU A 49 10.91 -5.28 -18.16
N ASP A 50 10.40 -4.10 -17.85
CA ASP A 50 10.87 -3.23 -16.77
C ASP A 50 10.22 -3.55 -15.41
N MET A 51 9.18 -4.39 -15.39
CA MET A 51 8.46 -4.79 -14.20
C MET A 51 9.22 -5.89 -13.45
N PRO A 52 9.81 -5.63 -12.28
CA PRO A 52 10.59 -6.63 -11.56
C PRO A 52 9.72 -7.67 -10.86
N TRP A 53 10.25 -8.89 -10.78
CA TRP A 53 9.72 -9.95 -9.94
C TRP A 53 10.36 -9.94 -8.56
N GLU A 54 9.59 -10.26 -7.55
CA GLU A 54 10.04 -10.40 -6.17
C GLU A 54 9.44 -11.68 -5.56
N ARG A 55 10.25 -12.41 -4.80
CA ARG A 55 9.76 -13.48 -3.93
C ARG A 55 9.58 -12.90 -2.54
N SER A 56 8.34 -12.71 -2.15
CA SER A 56 7.95 -12.11 -0.87
C SER A 56 7.31 -13.13 0.06
N ALA A 57 7.00 -12.70 1.28
CA ALA A 57 6.24 -13.52 2.23
C ALA A 57 4.82 -13.84 1.73
N ASP A 58 4.27 -13.04 0.82
CA ASP A 58 3.00 -13.32 0.15
C ASP A 58 3.10 -14.30 -1.00
N GLY A 59 4.31 -14.59 -1.49
CA GLY A 59 4.57 -15.46 -2.62
C GLY A 59 5.35 -14.77 -3.73
N LEU A 60 5.15 -15.19 -4.97
CA LEU A 60 5.79 -14.60 -6.15
C LEU A 60 4.96 -13.43 -6.67
N ILE A 61 5.52 -12.23 -6.59
CA ILE A 61 4.87 -10.99 -7.01
C ILE A 61 5.66 -10.27 -8.12
N LYS A 62 4.97 -9.50 -8.94
CA LYS A 62 5.56 -8.63 -9.96
C LYS A 62 5.05 -7.22 -9.77
N HIS A 63 5.94 -6.26 -9.55
CA HIS A 63 5.55 -4.87 -9.38
C HIS A 63 5.12 -4.25 -10.71
N LEU A 64 3.91 -3.69 -10.78
CA LEU A 64 3.33 -3.08 -11.98
C LEU A 64 3.38 -1.56 -11.92
N VAL A 65 2.92 -0.98 -10.81
CA VAL A 65 2.94 0.45 -10.51
C VAL A 65 3.55 0.64 -9.13
N HIS A 66 4.69 1.29 -9.07
CA HIS A 66 5.42 1.48 -7.83
C HIS A 66 6.31 2.72 -7.94
N HIS A 67 6.48 3.49 -6.86
CA HIS A 67 7.27 4.72 -6.85
C HIS A 67 8.74 4.54 -7.32
N ARG A 68 9.27 3.33 -7.21
CA ARG A 68 10.62 3.00 -7.70
C ARG A 68 10.69 2.68 -9.19
N LEU A 69 9.57 2.62 -9.89
CA LEU A 69 9.49 2.36 -11.32
C LEU A 69 9.37 3.64 -12.17
N ASN A 70 9.63 4.80 -11.57
CA ASN A 70 9.53 6.11 -12.23
C ASN A 70 8.17 6.37 -12.90
N THR A 71 7.08 5.85 -12.33
CA THR A 71 5.72 6.10 -12.81
C THR A 71 5.19 7.44 -12.30
N ARG A 72 4.08 7.91 -12.90
CA ARG A 72 3.37 9.13 -12.48
C ARG A 72 2.40 8.88 -11.33
N GLU A 73 2.43 7.72 -10.71
CA GLU A 73 1.55 7.45 -9.58
C GLU A 73 1.83 8.38 -8.41
N CYS A 74 0.78 8.73 -7.70
CA CYS A 74 0.89 9.47 -6.44
C CYS A 74 0.11 8.81 -5.30
N CYS A 75 -0.94 8.09 -5.60
CA CYS A 75 -1.80 7.50 -4.58
C CYS A 75 -2.13 6.01 -4.78
N VAL A 76 -1.84 5.45 -5.95
CA VAL A 76 -2.12 4.04 -6.25
C VAL A 76 -0.82 3.29 -6.48
N GLU A 77 -0.70 2.12 -5.87
CA GLU A 77 0.30 1.12 -6.22
C GLU A 77 -0.41 -0.14 -6.73
N ALA A 78 0.27 -0.89 -7.58
CA ALA A 78 -0.24 -2.16 -8.09
C ALA A 78 0.87 -3.18 -8.26
N TYR A 79 0.57 -4.42 -7.90
CA TYR A 79 1.42 -5.57 -8.18
C TYR A 79 0.58 -6.75 -8.65
N MET A 80 1.21 -7.69 -9.30
CA MET A 80 0.59 -8.93 -9.73
C MET A 80 1.15 -10.07 -8.90
N GLN A 81 0.28 -10.85 -8.27
CA GLN A 81 0.65 -12.11 -7.64
C GLN A 81 0.47 -13.25 -8.64
N PHE A 82 1.43 -14.14 -8.69
CA PHE A 82 1.39 -15.36 -9.48
C PHE A 82 1.31 -16.58 -8.57
N LEU A 83 0.31 -17.43 -8.80
CA LEU A 83 0.11 -18.69 -8.09
C LEU A 83 -0.05 -19.82 -9.10
N LYS A 84 0.70 -20.90 -8.93
CA LYS A 84 0.45 -22.13 -9.69
C LYS A 84 -0.79 -22.84 -9.17
N ALA A 85 -1.35 -23.74 -9.99
CA ALA A 85 -2.44 -24.58 -9.54
C ALA A 85 -2.05 -25.36 -8.27
N GLY A 86 -2.90 -25.28 -7.25
CA GLY A 86 -2.69 -25.89 -5.93
C GLY A 86 -1.80 -25.07 -4.97
N GLU A 87 -1.23 -23.94 -5.40
CA GLU A 87 -0.48 -23.05 -4.52
C GLU A 87 -1.41 -22.08 -3.74
N ARG A 88 -0.87 -21.53 -2.66
CA ARG A 88 -1.50 -20.50 -1.84
C ARG A 88 -0.54 -19.36 -1.57
N SER A 89 -1.10 -18.18 -1.33
CA SER A 89 -0.35 -17.02 -0.85
C SER A 89 0.07 -17.16 0.60
N GLY A 90 0.84 -16.21 1.09
CA GLY A 90 0.92 -15.92 2.52
C GLY A 90 -0.45 -15.50 3.05
N ARG A 91 -0.66 -15.74 4.33
CA ARG A 91 -1.81 -15.22 5.06
C ARG A 91 -1.40 -13.95 5.79
N HIS A 92 -2.11 -12.86 5.52
CA HIS A 92 -1.77 -11.56 6.10
C HIS A 92 -3.00 -10.68 6.29
N ARG A 93 -2.79 -9.55 6.94
CA ARG A 93 -3.79 -8.52 7.17
C ARG A 93 -3.14 -7.14 7.20
N HIS A 94 -3.87 -6.14 6.78
CA HIS A 94 -3.38 -4.77 6.70
C HIS A 94 -4.47 -3.73 6.97
N MET A 95 -4.05 -2.52 7.32
CA MET A 95 -4.95 -1.43 7.69
C MET A 95 -5.69 -0.84 6.49
N TRP A 96 -5.15 -0.93 5.29
CA TRP A 96 -5.75 -0.39 4.07
C TRP A 96 -6.68 -1.40 3.40
N GLU A 97 -7.55 -0.91 2.56
CA GLU A 97 -8.35 -1.72 1.65
C GLU A 97 -7.54 -2.14 0.42
N GLU A 98 -7.88 -3.28 -0.15
CA GLU A 98 -7.27 -3.77 -1.37
C GLU A 98 -8.35 -4.22 -2.36
N ILE A 99 -8.13 -3.91 -3.63
CA ILE A 99 -8.95 -4.39 -4.75
C ILE A 99 -8.09 -5.31 -5.59
N ILE A 100 -8.62 -6.51 -5.89
CA ILE A 100 -7.91 -7.50 -6.67
C ILE A 100 -8.71 -7.83 -7.93
N PHE A 101 -8.08 -7.69 -9.09
CA PHE A 101 -8.64 -8.15 -10.35
C PHE A 101 -8.05 -9.50 -10.73
N VAL A 102 -8.90 -10.48 -10.98
CA VAL A 102 -8.49 -11.81 -11.45
C VAL A 102 -8.23 -11.75 -12.96
N ALA A 103 -6.97 -11.60 -13.35
CA ALA A 103 -6.59 -11.52 -14.76
C ALA A 103 -6.60 -12.89 -15.44
N GLU A 104 -6.20 -13.94 -14.73
CA GLU A 104 -6.16 -15.33 -15.22
C GLU A 104 -6.44 -16.30 -14.09
N GLY A 105 -6.94 -17.50 -14.44
CA GLY A 105 -7.14 -18.62 -13.52
C GLY A 105 -8.42 -18.58 -12.71
N ALA A 106 -8.47 -19.46 -11.72
CA ALA A 106 -9.57 -19.63 -10.78
C ALA A 106 -9.05 -20.10 -9.41
N GLY A 107 -9.83 -19.83 -8.37
CA GLY A 107 -9.47 -20.19 -7.00
C GLY A 107 -10.50 -19.76 -5.98
N HIS A 108 -10.03 -19.52 -4.77
CA HIS A 108 -10.85 -18.98 -3.71
C HIS A 108 -9.98 -18.24 -2.70
N ASP A 109 -10.60 -17.30 -2.00
CA ASP A 109 -10.03 -16.64 -0.85
C ASP A 109 -10.66 -17.15 0.43
N LEU A 110 -9.88 -17.11 1.49
CA LEU A 110 -10.35 -17.23 2.86
C LEU A 110 -10.19 -15.89 3.56
N HIS A 111 -11.29 -15.36 4.11
CA HIS A 111 -11.32 -14.11 4.85
C HIS A 111 -11.71 -14.35 6.30
N TRP A 112 -10.88 -13.88 7.24
CA TRP A 112 -11.18 -13.83 8.66
C TRP A 112 -11.51 -12.38 9.01
N ASP A 113 -12.81 -12.08 9.09
CA ASP A 113 -13.27 -10.72 9.35
C ASP A 113 -12.87 -10.25 10.73
N LEU A 114 -12.49 -8.97 10.82
CA LEU A 114 -12.32 -8.30 12.09
C LEU A 114 -13.69 -8.04 12.73
N LYS A 115 -13.87 -8.47 13.95
CA LYS A 115 -14.97 -8.09 14.83
C LYS A 115 -14.50 -6.99 15.75
N PHE A 116 -15.12 -5.84 15.65
CA PHE A 116 -14.84 -4.72 16.52
C PHE A 116 -16.04 -4.48 17.45
N ASP A 117 -15.85 -4.71 18.74
CA ASP A 117 -16.83 -4.38 19.77
C ASP A 117 -16.41 -3.07 20.45
N CYS A 118 -17.13 -1.99 20.17
CA CYS A 118 -16.90 -0.69 20.78
C CYS A 118 -17.91 -0.36 21.90
N LEU A 119 -18.87 -1.23 22.16
CA LEU A 119 -19.92 -0.96 23.13
C LEU A 119 -19.55 -1.45 24.55
N ASP A 120 -19.03 -2.67 24.63
CA ASP A 120 -18.79 -3.31 25.92
C ASP A 120 -17.31 -3.38 26.32
N ALA A 121 -16.38 -3.56 25.37
CA ALA A 121 -14.99 -3.88 25.74
C ALA A 121 -13.89 -3.23 24.88
N PHE A 122 -14.20 -2.48 23.84
CA PHE A 122 -13.20 -2.04 22.84
C PHE A 122 -12.30 -3.18 22.37
N LYS A 123 -12.91 -4.29 22.00
CA LYS A 123 -12.23 -5.54 21.69
C LYS A 123 -12.10 -5.71 20.18
N TRP A 124 -10.90 -6.12 19.75
CA TRP A 124 -10.61 -6.43 18.36
C TRP A 124 -10.32 -7.94 18.29
N GLU A 125 -11.18 -8.66 17.61
CA GLU A 125 -11.04 -10.10 17.44
C GLU A 125 -11.25 -10.48 15.98
N TRP A 126 -10.39 -11.31 15.45
CA TRP A 126 -10.63 -11.92 14.14
C TRP A 126 -11.52 -13.14 14.29
N SER A 127 -12.37 -13.40 13.30
CA SER A 127 -13.19 -14.60 13.27
C SER A 127 -12.30 -15.84 13.31
N GLU A 128 -12.66 -16.83 14.15
CA GLU A 128 -11.95 -18.11 14.19
C GLU A 128 -12.16 -18.91 12.90
N VAL A 129 -13.35 -18.79 12.32
CA VAL A 129 -13.75 -19.49 11.10
C VAL A 129 -13.79 -18.51 9.95
N PRO A 130 -13.00 -18.75 8.88
CA PRO A 130 -13.01 -17.87 7.71
C PRO A 130 -14.26 -18.05 6.87
N LYS A 131 -14.61 -16.99 6.14
CA LYS A 131 -15.53 -17.06 5.01
C LYS A 131 -14.76 -17.41 3.76
N LYS A 132 -15.32 -18.29 2.92
CA LYS A 132 -14.75 -18.66 1.64
C LYS A 132 -15.45 -17.88 0.52
N PHE A 133 -14.64 -17.28 -0.38
CA PHE A 133 -15.10 -16.58 -1.57
C PHE A 133 -14.43 -17.19 -2.81
N GLU A 134 -15.21 -17.80 -3.68
CA GLU A 134 -14.69 -18.36 -4.94
C GLU A 134 -14.56 -17.26 -5.99
N TRP A 135 -13.53 -17.34 -6.80
CA TRP A 135 -13.26 -16.39 -7.87
C TRP A 135 -12.70 -17.09 -9.12
N LYS A 136 -12.88 -16.43 -10.25
CA LYS A 136 -12.38 -16.85 -11.55
C LYS A 136 -12.00 -15.63 -12.40
N ARG A 137 -11.34 -15.87 -13.50
CA ARG A 137 -10.95 -14.82 -14.46
C ARG A 137 -12.09 -13.84 -14.74
N GLY A 138 -11.79 -12.56 -14.61
CA GLY A 138 -12.69 -11.42 -14.83
C GLY A 138 -13.41 -10.94 -13.57
N ASP A 139 -13.32 -11.67 -12.46
CA ASP A 139 -13.92 -11.24 -11.20
C ASP A 139 -13.04 -10.19 -10.50
N PHE A 140 -13.69 -9.40 -9.62
CA PHE A 140 -13.04 -8.52 -8.68
C PHE A 140 -13.26 -9.02 -7.25
N ILE A 141 -12.18 -8.99 -6.46
CA ILE A 141 -12.21 -9.31 -5.04
C ILE A 141 -11.94 -8.02 -4.28
N TYR A 142 -12.68 -7.79 -3.22
CA TYR A 142 -12.47 -6.66 -2.32
C TYR A 142 -12.05 -7.16 -0.94
N ILE A 143 -10.92 -6.65 -0.47
CA ILE A 143 -10.39 -6.92 0.87
C ILE A 143 -10.65 -5.69 1.74
N PRO A 144 -11.58 -5.76 2.70
CA PRO A 144 -11.82 -4.68 3.65
C PRO A 144 -10.58 -4.41 4.53
N PRO A 145 -10.43 -3.18 5.06
CA PRO A 145 -9.41 -2.89 6.05
C PRO A 145 -9.42 -3.89 7.21
N PHE A 146 -8.23 -4.30 7.63
CA PHE A 146 -7.99 -5.26 8.72
C PHE A 146 -8.54 -6.68 8.50
N THR A 147 -9.07 -7.00 7.35
CA THR A 147 -9.46 -8.39 7.04
C THR A 147 -8.21 -9.23 6.89
N ASP A 148 -8.09 -10.27 7.72
CA ASP A 148 -7.08 -11.29 7.55
C ASP A 148 -7.48 -12.19 6.38
N HIS A 149 -6.59 -12.38 5.41
CA HIS A 149 -6.94 -13.06 4.16
C HIS A 149 -5.81 -13.89 3.58
N GLN A 150 -6.20 -14.83 2.70
CA GLN A 150 -5.29 -15.73 2.01
C GLN A 150 -5.91 -16.19 0.69
N HIS A 151 -5.12 -16.21 -0.38
CA HIS A 151 -5.52 -16.63 -1.72
C HIS A 151 -5.10 -18.07 -2.01
N PHE A 152 -5.98 -18.85 -2.62
CA PHE A 152 -5.75 -20.25 -3.01
C PHE A 152 -6.10 -20.43 -4.48
N ALA A 153 -5.13 -20.84 -5.28
CA ALA A 153 -5.33 -21.06 -6.71
C ALA A 153 -5.72 -22.52 -6.98
N THR A 154 -6.83 -22.76 -7.64
CA THR A 154 -7.22 -24.08 -8.17
C THR A 154 -6.70 -24.32 -9.59
N GLU A 155 -6.47 -23.23 -10.33
CA GLU A 155 -5.80 -23.18 -11.62
C GLU A 155 -4.63 -22.19 -11.51
N GLU A 156 -3.67 -22.23 -12.45
CA GLU A 156 -2.64 -21.19 -12.53
C GLU A 156 -3.29 -19.82 -12.63
N ALA A 157 -2.94 -18.91 -11.71
CA ALA A 157 -3.63 -17.64 -11.54
C ALA A 157 -2.69 -16.44 -11.55
N ARG A 158 -3.21 -15.35 -12.10
CA ARG A 158 -2.63 -14.00 -12.02
C ARG A 158 -3.64 -13.05 -11.43
N LEU A 159 -3.34 -12.59 -10.23
CA LEU A 159 -4.14 -11.66 -9.45
C LEU A 159 -3.47 -10.29 -9.46
N ILE A 160 -4.19 -9.26 -9.90
CA ILE A 160 -3.67 -7.88 -9.92
C ILE A 160 -4.22 -7.16 -8.70
N MET A 161 -3.35 -6.93 -7.72
CA MET A 161 -3.61 -6.21 -6.49
C MET A 161 -3.43 -4.72 -6.70
N MET A 162 -4.35 -3.94 -6.17
CA MET A 162 -4.33 -2.48 -6.20
C MET A 162 -4.69 -1.92 -4.84
N SER A 163 -3.87 -1.02 -4.32
CA SER A 163 -4.11 -0.38 -3.03
C SER A 163 -3.77 1.10 -3.04
N ASN A 164 -4.32 1.82 -2.04
CA ASN A 164 -4.04 3.23 -1.86
C ASN A 164 -2.74 3.43 -1.08
N ARG A 165 -1.69 3.84 -1.78
CA ARG A 165 -0.38 4.11 -1.19
C ARG A 165 -0.39 5.30 -0.21
N MET A 166 -1.29 6.29 -0.39
CA MET A 166 -1.34 7.46 0.50
C MET A 166 -1.60 7.08 1.95
N VAL A 167 -2.38 6.03 2.18
CA VAL A 167 -2.62 5.51 3.52
C VAL A 167 -1.31 5.10 4.19
N LYS A 168 -0.42 4.44 3.46
CA LYS A 168 0.92 4.02 3.93
C LYS A 168 1.83 5.23 4.19
N GLU A 169 1.86 6.19 3.27
CA GLU A 169 2.67 7.40 3.41
C GLU A 169 2.21 8.30 4.58
N MET A 170 0.97 8.19 4.99
CA MET A 170 0.41 8.87 6.16
C MET A 170 0.73 8.16 7.49
N GLY A 171 1.46 7.05 7.46
CA GLY A 171 1.78 6.26 8.63
C GLY A 171 0.70 5.26 9.07
N PHE A 172 -0.31 5.04 8.22
CA PHE A 172 -1.32 4.00 8.42
C PHE A 172 -0.91 2.73 7.65
N ASP A 173 0.33 2.35 7.80
CA ASP A 173 0.98 1.24 7.09
C ASP A 173 1.07 -0.04 7.93
N TRP A 174 0.18 -0.19 8.92
CA TRP A 174 0.17 -1.39 9.73
C TRP A 174 -0.13 -2.62 8.88
N PHE A 175 0.80 -3.57 8.95
CA PHE A 175 0.78 -4.84 8.24
C PHE A 175 1.23 -5.96 9.17
N ASP A 176 0.55 -7.08 9.13
CA ASP A 176 0.87 -8.26 9.92
C ASP A 176 0.87 -9.52 9.03
N GLN A 177 2.04 -10.14 8.88
CA GLN A 177 2.19 -11.41 8.19
C GLN A 177 1.89 -12.53 9.17
N VAL A 178 0.69 -13.08 9.10
CA VAL A 178 0.22 -14.16 9.99
C VAL A 178 0.90 -15.49 9.64
N GLU A 179 1.01 -15.78 8.35
CA GLU A 179 1.63 -16.99 7.82
C GLU A 179 2.29 -16.70 6.46
N PRO A 180 3.58 -16.98 6.29
CA PRO A 180 4.23 -16.77 5.00
C PRO A 180 3.76 -17.78 3.95
N ALA A 181 3.93 -17.42 2.68
CA ALA A 181 3.72 -18.34 1.57
C ALA A 181 4.65 -19.56 1.67
N PRO A 182 4.20 -20.74 1.21
CA PRO A 182 5.01 -21.94 1.25
C PRO A 182 6.38 -21.76 0.58
N GLY A 183 7.43 -22.19 1.26
CA GLY A 183 8.80 -22.10 0.77
C GLY A 183 9.42 -20.70 0.78
N PHE A 184 8.79 -19.73 1.44
CA PHE A 184 9.42 -18.46 1.74
C PHE A 184 10.31 -18.59 2.98
N GLU A 185 11.58 -18.27 2.81
CA GLU A 185 12.54 -18.11 3.90
C GLU A 185 12.99 -16.65 3.93
N PRO A 186 12.77 -15.93 5.03
CA PRO A 186 13.25 -14.55 5.13
C PRO A 186 14.77 -14.51 5.02
N GLU A 187 15.30 -13.59 4.21
CA GLU A 187 16.73 -13.36 4.16
C GLU A 187 17.25 -13.07 5.58
N GLN A 188 18.19 -13.87 6.06
CA GLN A 188 18.88 -13.58 7.31
C GLN A 188 19.58 -12.23 7.15
N LYS A 189 19.09 -11.21 7.87
CA LYS A 189 19.84 -9.93 7.95
C LYS A 189 21.24 -10.27 8.42
N LYS A 190 22.22 -10.13 7.52
CA LYS A 190 23.62 -10.18 7.94
C LYS A 190 23.78 -9.12 9.01
N ALA A 191 24.06 -9.56 10.23
CA ALA A 191 24.41 -8.66 11.32
C ALA A 191 25.62 -7.86 10.85
N GLY A 192 25.42 -6.57 10.59
CA GLY A 192 26.47 -5.60 10.28
C GLY A 192 27.02 -5.02 11.57
#